data_748dfdafd9d4249b75f02c09b339f977
#
_entry.id   748dfdafd9d4249b75f02c09b339f977
#
_cell.length_a   1.000
_cell.length_b   1.000
_cell.length_c   1.000
_cell.angle_alpha   90.00
_cell.angle_beta   90.00
_cell.angle_gamma   90.00
#
_symmetry.space_group_name_H-M   'P 1'
#
loop_
_entity.id
_entity.type
_entity.pdbx_description
1 polymer ?
#
loop_
_entity_poly.entity_id
_entity_poly.type
_entity_poly.pdbx_seq_one_letter_code
_entity_poly.pdbx_strand_id
1 'polypeptide(L)'
;MLAGRAEAIAMPDEPEVCRSATLVIEIPAIVRLHDMVKLPSKIRTPPLTRRSLLLRDSYRCAYCLEHADTIDHVVPRSRGGRHEWTNVVAACRRHNMQKGDRLLEEIGWRMHFEPRVPDGPWWRWRHVPDPDPLWAPYLPRAS
;
A
#
# COMPACT_ATOMS: atom_id res chain seq x y z
N MET A 1 -23.78 -14.22 11.60
CA MET A 1 -23.33 -13.68 10.30
C MET A 1 -22.87 -14.82 9.41
N LEU A 2 -22.97 -14.70 8.08
CA LEU A 2 -22.49 -15.61 7.04
C LEU A 2 -22.16 -17.05 7.49
N ALA A 3 -23.20 -17.87 7.68
CA ALA A 3 -23.11 -19.29 8.04
C ALA A 3 -22.34 -19.61 9.35
N GLY A 4 -22.34 -18.73 10.33
CA GLY A 4 -21.71 -19.00 11.64
C GLY A 4 -20.18 -19.03 11.63
N ARG A 5 -19.52 -18.54 10.56
CA ARG A 5 -18.05 -18.56 10.44
C ARG A 5 -17.36 -17.28 10.91
N ALA A 6 -18.13 -16.24 11.24
CA ALA A 6 -17.61 -14.96 11.65
C ALA A 6 -18.57 -14.25 12.61
N GLU A 7 -18.02 -13.42 13.48
CA GLU A 7 -18.77 -12.53 14.37
C GLU A 7 -18.37 -11.06 14.12
N ALA A 8 -19.32 -10.15 14.34
CA ALA A 8 -19.03 -8.71 14.35
C ALA A 8 -18.37 -8.32 15.67
N ILE A 9 -17.23 -7.67 15.61
CA ILE A 9 -16.50 -7.16 16.79
C ILE A 9 -16.84 -5.71 17.04
N ALA A 10 -17.00 -4.91 15.99
CA ALA A 10 -17.39 -3.51 16.11
C ALA A 10 -18.37 -3.15 15.00
N MET A 11 -19.39 -2.38 15.36
CA MET A 11 -20.37 -1.81 14.43
C MET A 11 -20.14 -0.29 14.41
N PRO A 12 -20.15 0.37 13.24
CA PRO A 12 -20.16 1.83 13.17
C PRO A 12 -21.52 2.37 13.68
N ASP A 13 -21.54 3.62 14.11
CA ASP A 13 -22.76 4.29 14.59
C ASP A 13 -23.85 4.34 13.50
N GLU A 14 -23.43 4.51 12.26
CA GLU A 14 -24.29 4.48 11.07
C GLU A 14 -23.78 3.40 10.10
N PRO A 15 -24.21 2.12 10.27
CA PRO A 15 -23.73 1.04 9.44
C PRO A 15 -24.28 1.11 8.03
N GLU A 16 -23.41 0.90 7.04
CA GLU A 16 -23.87 0.63 5.68
C GLU A 16 -24.69 -0.64 5.63
N VAL A 17 -25.74 -0.65 4.82
CA VAL A 17 -26.67 -1.78 4.69
C VAL A 17 -26.54 -2.43 3.32
N CYS A 18 -26.12 -3.68 3.31
CA CYS A 18 -26.18 -4.52 2.11
C CYS A 18 -27.54 -5.23 2.03
N ARG A 19 -28.25 -5.10 0.91
CA ARG A 19 -29.59 -5.69 0.69
C ARG A 19 -29.56 -6.65 -0.49
N SER A 20 -30.22 -7.77 -0.32
CA SER A 20 -30.58 -8.69 -1.39
C SER A 20 -32.11 -8.93 -1.38
N ALA A 21 -32.63 -9.73 -2.28
CA ALA A 21 -34.07 -10.04 -2.33
C ALA A 21 -34.60 -10.71 -1.03
N THR A 22 -33.73 -11.40 -0.28
CA THR A 22 -34.13 -12.22 0.89
C THR A 22 -33.35 -11.87 2.16
N LEU A 23 -32.36 -10.95 2.10
CA LEU A 23 -31.47 -10.71 3.21
C LEU A 23 -31.09 -9.22 3.29
N VAL A 24 -31.10 -8.70 4.50
CA VAL A 24 -30.59 -7.36 4.86
C VAL A 24 -29.49 -7.54 5.88
N ILE A 25 -28.29 -7.03 5.59
CA ILE A 25 -27.14 -7.13 6.48
C ILE A 25 -26.56 -5.73 6.69
N GLU A 26 -26.42 -5.35 7.95
CA GLU A 26 -25.61 -4.21 8.35
C GLU A 26 -24.13 -4.60 8.28
N ILE A 27 -23.33 -3.76 7.63
CA ILE A 27 -21.90 -4.05 7.42
C ILE A 27 -21.14 -3.63 8.68
N PRO A 28 -20.52 -4.58 9.42
CA PRO A 28 -19.71 -4.23 10.58
C PRO A 28 -18.38 -3.62 10.15
N ALA A 29 -17.85 -2.69 10.98
CA ALA A 29 -16.52 -2.12 10.77
C ALA A 29 -15.42 -3.18 10.96
N ILE A 30 -15.63 -4.15 11.86
CA ILE A 30 -14.66 -5.20 12.15
C ILE A 30 -15.36 -6.54 12.30
N VAL A 31 -14.77 -7.54 11.65
CA VAL A 31 -15.23 -8.93 11.71
C VAL A 31 -14.10 -9.83 12.18
N ARG A 32 -14.38 -10.72 13.13
CA ARG A 32 -13.47 -11.80 13.53
C ARG A 32 -13.94 -13.12 12.94
N LEU A 33 -13.06 -13.81 12.23
CA LEU A 33 -13.31 -15.17 11.77
C LEU A 33 -13.16 -16.15 12.95
N HIS A 34 -14.04 -17.16 13.03
CA HIS A 34 -13.91 -18.20 14.06
C HIS A 34 -12.75 -19.14 13.76
N ASP A 35 -12.49 -19.40 12.48
CA ASP A 35 -11.37 -20.23 12.05
C ASP A 35 -10.15 -19.40 11.72
N MET A 36 -8.98 -19.81 12.20
CA MET A 36 -7.71 -19.18 11.84
C MET A 36 -7.35 -19.54 10.40
N VAL A 37 -7.37 -18.55 9.52
CA VAL A 37 -6.92 -18.72 8.14
C VAL A 37 -5.42 -18.44 8.05
N LYS A 38 -4.64 -19.45 7.69
CA LYS A 38 -3.22 -19.25 7.34
C LYS A 38 -3.16 -18.53 5.99
N LEU A 39 -2.75 -17.27 6.01
CA LEU A 39 -2.49 -16.55 4.77
C LEU A 39 -1.29 -17.20 4.05
N PRO A 40 -1.42 -17.56 2.75
CA PRO A 40 -0.29 -18.05 1.98
C PRO A 40 0.89 -17.06 2.03
N SER A 41 2.12 -17.57 2.13
CA SER A 41 3.32 -16.73 2.20
C SER A 41 3.45 -15.75 1.02
N LYS A 42 2.90 -16.11 -0.14
CA LYS A 42 2.81 -15.25 -1.35
C LYS A 42 1.97 -13.98 -1.16
N ILE A 43 1.08 -13.93 -0.14
CA ILE A 43 0.29 -12.71 0.16
C ILE A 43 1.11 -11.69 0.94
N ARG A 44 2.27 -12.07 1.48
CA ARG A 44 3.12 -11.19 2.27
C ARG A 44 3.80 -10.09 1.44
N THR A 45 4.14 -10.39 0.18
CA THR A 45 4.73 -9.40 -0.72
C THR A 45 3.75 -9.08 -1.85
N PRO A 46 3.24 -7.86 -1.97
CA PRO A 46 2.32 -7.50 -3.03
C PRO A 46 3.02 -7.53 -4.40
N PRO A 47 2.27 -7.72 -5.49
CA PRO A 47 2.82 -7.57 -6.82
C PRO A 47 3.32 -6.12 -7.02
N LEU A 48 4.49 -5.99 -7.65
CA LEU A 48 5.04 -4.70 -8.01
C LEU A 48 4.27 -4.13 -9.21
N THR A 49 3.32 -3.25 -8.92
CA THR A 49 2.55 -2.49 -9.89
C THR A 49 2.76 -1.00 -9.65
N ARG A 50 2.44 -0.16 -10.64
CA ARG A 50 2.48 1.30 -10.46
C ARG A 50 1.66 1.74 -9.24
N ARG A 51 0.44 1.21 -9.09
CA ARG A 51 -0.43 1.55 -7.96
C ARG A 51 0.19 1.14 -6.63
N SER A 52 0.68 -0.09 -6.52
CA SER A 52 1.28 -0.58 -5.27
C SER A 52 2.57 0.15 -4.91
N LEU A 53 3.37 0.57 -5.91
CA LEU A 53 4.56 1.37 -5.68
C LEU A 53 4.21 2.78 -5.18
N LEU A 54 3.32 3.47 -5.87
CA LEU A 54 2.88 4.82 -5.46
C LEU A 54 2.26 4.80 -4.05
N LEU A 55 1.48 3.77 -3.73
CA LEU A 55 0.97 3.56 -2.38
C LEU A 55 2.10 3.35 -1.36
N ARG A 56 3.11 2.51 -1.64
CA ARG A 56 4.24 2.29 -0.73
C ARG A 56 4.93 3.59 -0.37
N ASP A 57 5.11 4.47 -1.35
CA ASP A 57 5.83 5.75 -1.20
C ASP A 57 4.88 6.91 -0.86
N SER A 58 3.61 6.60 -0.50
CA SER A 58 2.60 7.60 -0.11
C SER A 58 2.41 8.70 -1.17
N TYR A 59 2.53 8.35 -2.45
CA TYR A 59 2.50 9.30 -3.58
C TYR A 59 3.51 10.44 -3.46
N ARG A 60 4.64 10.21 -2.76
CA ARG A 60 5.72 11.20 -2.58
C ARG A 60 6.93 10.86 -3.44
N CYS A 61 7.46 11.87 -4.08
CA CYS A 61 8.68 11.75 -4.89
C CYS A 61 9.89 11.47 -3.99
N ALA A 62 10.67 10.43 -4.31
CA ALA A 62 11.86 10.07 -3.56
C ALA A 62 12.94 11.17 -3.58
N TYR A 63 12.90 12.08 -4.56
CA TYR A 63 13.91 13.12 -4.79
C TYR A 63 13.54 14.49 -4.23
N CYS A 64 12.26 14.81 -3.99
CA CYS A 64 11.84 16.13 -3.50
C CYS A 64 10.67 16.10 -2.52
N LEU A 65 10.10 14.94 -2.23
CA LEU A 65 8.94 14.73 -1.36
C LEU A 65 7.62 15.36 -1.86
N GLU A 66 7.63 16.03 -3.00
CA GLU A 66 6.41 16.52 -3.65
C GLU A 66 5.58 15.37 -4.21
N HIS A 67 4.36 15.67 -4.67
CA HIS A 67 3.49 14.68 -5.26
C HIS A 67 4.16 13.91 -6.41
N ALA A 68 4.04 12.58 -6.39
CA ALA A 68 4.58 11.68 -7.39
C ALA A 68 3.46 10.93 -8.11
N ASP A 69 3.50 10.96 -9.42
CA ASP A 69 2.59 10.29 -10.34
C ASP A 69 3.30 9.33 -11.32
N THR A 70 4.63 9.21 -11.23
CA THR A 70 5.44 8.32 -12.08
C THR A 70 6.27 7.35 -11.24
N ILE A 71 6.87 6.37 -11.92
CA ILE A 71 7.82 5.41 -11.33
C ILE A 71 9.19 5.65 -11.96
N ASP A 72 10.22 5.64 -11.14
CA ASP A 72 11.59 5.67 -11.60
C ASP A 72 12.38 4.45 -11.12
N HIS A 73 13.35 3.99 -11.94
CA HIS A 73 14.31 2.99 -11.56
C HIS A 73 15.57 3.68 -11.03
N VAL A 74 15.90 3.46 -9.76
CA VAL A 74 17.10 4.07 -9.13
C VAL A 74 18.34 3.77 -9.97
N VAL A 75 18.59 2.49 -10.26
CA VAL A 75 19.51 2.06 -11.31
C VAL A 75 18.70 1.88 -12.59
N PRO A 76 18.93 2.67 -13.64
CA PRO A 76 18.17 2.60 -14.88
C PRO A 76 18.21 1.22 -15.53
N ARG A 77 17.12 0.83 -16.19
CA ARG A 77 17.06 -0.47 -16.90
C ARG A 77 18.13 -0.59 -17.99
N SER A 78 18.45 0.49 -18.67
CA SER A 78 19.55 0.57 -19.66
C SER A 78 20.93 0.29 -19.05
N ARG A 79 21.04 0.44 -17.72
CA ARG A 79 22.25 0.20 -16.93
C ARG A 79 22.18 -1.09 -16.12
N GLY A 80 21.28 -2.03 -16.46
CA GLY A 80 21.13 -3.32 -15.78
C GLY A 80 20.21 -3.31 -14.56
N GLY A 81 19.55 -2.20 -14.25
CA GLY A 81 18.59 -2.11 -13.15
C GLY A 81 17.38 -3.01 -13.36
N ARG A 82 17.01 -3.79 -12.34
CA ARG A 82 15.88 -4.70 -12.35
C ARG A 82 14.58 -3.99 -11.96
N HIS A 83 13.45 -4.51 -12.46
CA HIS A 83 12.13 -4.06 -12.02
C HIS A 83 11.73 -4.79 -10.74
N GLU A 84 12.25 -4.35 -9.62
CA GLU A 84 12.06 -4.95 -8.30
C GLU A 84 11.85 -3.88 -7.23
N TRP A 85 11.25 -4.27 -6.11
CA TRP A 85 10.90 -3.36 -5.01
C TRP A 85 12.09 -2.56 -4.46
N THR A 86 13.28 -3.12 -4.52
CA THR A 86 14.53 -2.53 -4.03
C THR A 86 15.22 -1.62 -5.04
N ASN A 87 14.68 -1.50 -6.26
CA ASN A 87 15.23 -0.65 -7.31
C ASN A 87 14.23 0.36 -7.90
N VAL A 88 12.99 0.40 -7.43
CA VAL A 88 11.99 1.32 -7.97
C VAL A 88 11.44 2.24 -6.88
N VAL A 89 11.22 3.50 -7.25
CA VAL A 89 10.69 4.55 -6.38
C VAL A 89 9.62 5.36 -7.07
N ALA A 90 8.74 5.99 -6.28
CA ALA A 90 7.83 7.00 -6.78
C ALA A 90 8.61 8.29 -7.11
N ALA A 91 8.32 8.88 -8.25
CA ALA A 91 8.95 10.12 -8.69
C ALA A 91 7.93 11.07 -9.34
N CYS A 92 8.09 12.37 -9.13
CA CYS A 92 7.35 13.34 -9.90
C CYS A 92 7.89 13.37 -11.34
N ARG A 93 7.02 13.74 -12.29
CA ARG A 93 7.38 13.76 -13.71
C ARG A 93 8.64 14.57 -13.99
N ARG A 94 8.81 15.72 -13.33
CA ARG A 94 9.98 16.59 -13.48
C ARG A 94 11.28 15.85 -13.14
N HIS A 95 11.37 15.26 -11.94
CA HIS A 95 12.58 14.55 -11.50
C HIS A 95 12.83 13.29 -12.31
N ASN A 96 11.79 12.53 -12.66
CA ASN A 96 11.92 11.33 -13.48
C ASN A 96 12.51 11.67 -14.86
N MET A 97 11.98 12.70 -15.54
CA MET A 97 12.51 13.16 -16.84
C MET A 97 13.93 13.73 -16.71
N GLN A 98 14.19 14.52 -15.68
CA GLN A 98 15.50 15.13 -15.45
C GLN A 98 16.57 14.07 -15.15
N LYS A 99 16.23 13.01 -14.40
CA LYS A 99 17.17 11.92 -14.14
C LYS A 99 17.45 11.11 -15.40
N GLY A 100 16.42 10.72 -16.14
CA GLY A 100 16.60 9.90 -17.36
C GLY A 100 17.29 8.57 -17.02
N ASP A 101 18.33 8.24 -17.79
CA ASP A 101 19.13 7.01 -17.66
C ASP A 101 20.43 7.20 -16.85
N ARG A 102 20.54 8.30 -16.09
CA ARG A 102 21.72 8.60 -15.26
C ARG A 102 21.60 7.96 -13.89
N LEU A 103 22.74 7.57 -13.33
CA LEU A 103 22.84 7.16 -11.93
C LEU A 103 22.74 8.38 -11.02
N LEU A 104 22.28 8.18 -9.78
CA LEU A 104 22.14 9.29 -8.81
C LEU A 104 23.49 9.95 -8.51
N GLU A 105 24.57 9.16 -8.46
CA GLU A 105 25.94 9.62 -8.23
C GLU A 105 26.44 10.53 -9.36
N GLU A 106 26.07 10.23 -10.62
CA GLU A 106 26.46 11.03 -11.79
C GLU A 106 25.83 12.43 -11.79
N ILE A 107 24.68 12.58 -11.12
CA ILE A 107 23.94 13.85 -11.05
C ILE A 107 23.95 14.49 -9.66
N GLY A 108 24.68 13.90 -8.71
CA GLY A 108 24.80 14.40 -7.34
C GLY A 108 23.48 14.39 -6.56
N TRP A 109 22.54 13.52 -6.92
CA TRP A 109 21.26 13.43 -6.24
C TRP A 109 21.28 12.43 -5.09
N ARG A 110 20.45 12.71 -4.09
CA ARG A 110 20.17 11.80 -2.97
C ARG A 110 18.68 11.56 -2.87
N MET A 111 18.31 10.40 -2.39
CA MET A 111 16.94 10.06 -2.06
C MET A 111 16.61 10.45 -0.62
N HIS A 112 15.38 10.86 -0.38
CA HIS A 112 14.85 11.13 0.96
C HIS A 112 14.44 9.84 1.68
N PHE A 113 14.20 8.75 0.95
CA PHE A 113 13.92 7.41 1.48
C PHE A 113 14.42 6.34 0.53
N GLU A 114 14.81 5.19 1.10
CA GLU A 114 15.33 4.06 0.35
C GLU A 114 14.19 3.18 -0.22
N PRO A 115 14.36 2.62 -1.45
CA PRO A 115 13.44 1.65 -2.00
C PRO A 115 13.48 0.36 -1.17
N ARG A 116 12.31 -0.12 -0.75
CA ARG A 116 12.18 -1.31 0.10
C ARG A 116 11.01 -2.18 -0.34
N VAL A 117 11.08 -3.46 0.04
CA VAL A 117 9.94 -4.36 -0.09
C VAL A 117 8.87 -3.92 0.93
N PRO A 118 7.59 -3.77 0.53
CA PRO A 118 6.53 -3.47 1.49
C PRO A 118 6.37 -4.57 2.54
N ASP A 119 6.32 -4.18 3.81
CA ASP A 119 6.21 -5.12 4.92
C ASP A 119 4.78 -5.59 5.14
N GLY A 120 4.60 -6.92 5.13
CA GLY A 120 3.39 -7.60 5.56
C GLY A 120 2.10 -7.26 4.78
N PRO A 121 0.96 -7.77 5.23
CA PRO A 121 -0.33 -7.51 4.59
C PRO A 121 -0.87 -6.09 4.86
N TRP A 122 -0.34 -5.42 5.85
CA TRP A 122 -0.86 -4.15 6.38
C TRP A 122 -0.42 -2.90 5.61
N TRP A 123 0.52 -3.02 4.67
CA TRP A 123 1.00 -1.87 3.90
C TRP A 123 -0.12 -1.15 3.13
N ARG A 124 -1.18 -1.85 2.73
CA ARG A 124 -2.34 -1.27 2.03
C ARG A 124 -3.17 -0.36 2.92
N TRP A 125 -3.27 -0.70 4.20
CA TRP A 125 -4.12 0.01 5.16
C TRP A 125 -3.56 1.36 5.58
N ARG A 126 -2.24 1.54 5.47
CA ARG A 126 -1.57 2.83 5.73
C ARG A 126 -2.02 3.94 4.77
N HIS A 127 -2.71 3.61 3.70
CA HIS A 127 -3.11 4.53 2.63
C HIS A 127 -4.62 4.54 2.38
N VAL A 128 -5.41 4.01 3.30
CA VAL A 128 -6.86 4.20 3.29
C VAL A 128 -7.11 5.65 3.69
N PRO A 129 -7.66 6.48 2.77
CA PRO A 129 -8.07 7.83 3.15
C PRO A 129 -9.20 7.69 4.16
N ASP A 130 -9.09 8.38 5.28
CA ASP A 130 -10.09 8.40 6.33
C ASP A 130 -10.45 6.99 6.85
N PRO A 131 -9.50 6.29 7.52
CA PRO A 131 -9.80 4.97 8.07
C PRO A 131 -10.81 5.09 9.22
N ASP A 132 -11.77 4.17 9.26
CA ASP A 132 -12.73 4.11 10.35
C ASP A 132 -11.99 4.10 11.72
N PRO A 133 -12.32 5.02 12.64
CA PRO A 133 -11.68 5.10 13.97
C PRO A 133 -11.73 3.79 14.75
N LEU A 134 -12.75 2.97 14.52
CA LEU A 134 -12.88 1.66 15.16
C LEU A 134 -11.75 0.69 14.77
N TRP A 135 -11.03 0.93 13.67
CA TRP A 135 -9.90 0.09 13.24
C TRP A 135 -8.61 0.36 14.02
N ALA A 136 -8.48 1.53 14.65
CA ALA A 136 -7.24 1.95 15.30
C ALA A 136 -6.63 0.92 16.28
N PRO A 137 -7.41 0.22 17.14
CA PRO A 137 -6.87 -0.80 18.05
C PRO A 137 -6.31 -2.04 17.34
N TYR A 138 -6.71 -2.28 16.09
CA TYR A 138 -6.42 -3.50 15.34
C TYR A 138 -5.39 -3.28 14.22
N LEU A 139 -5.02 -2.03 13.95
CA LEU A 139 -3.99 -1.70 12.97
C LEU A 139 -2.61 -1.69 13.64
N PRO A 140 -1.56 -2.13 12.95
CA PRO A 140 -0.20 -2.04 13.47
C PRO A 140 0.15 -0.56 13.68
N ARG A 141 0.77 -0.25 14.81
CA ARG A 141 1.27 1.11 15.08
C ARG A 141 2.26 1.49 13.99
N ALA A 142 2.12 2.71 13.45
CA ALA A 142 3.12 3.27 12.57
C ALA A 142 4.45 3.39 13.34
N SER A 143 5.44 2.63 12.93
CA SER A 143 6.83 2.74 13.41
C SER A 143 7.56 3.81 12.60
#